data_5f2bf909dbb446c5e7a048b73bc73d4b
#
_entry.id   5f2bf909dbb446c5e7a048b73bc73d4b
#
_cell.length_a   1.000
_cell.length_b   1.000
_cell.length_c   1.000
_cell.angle_alpha   90.00
_cell.angle_beta   90.00
_cell.angle_gamma   90.00
#
_symmetry.space_group_name_H-M   'P 1'
#
loop_
_entity.id
_entity.type
_entity.pdbx_description
1 polymer ?
#
loop_
_entity_poly.entity_id
_entity_poly.type
_entity_poly.pdbx_seq_one_letter_code
_entity_poly.pdbx_strand_id
1 'polypeptide(L)'
;GQESLNHWKPQTKRTAEAAFDVIDFFCCGGGMSLGFASLQEYFRIIGGVDINSTSLKTYELNYGTPVMNADITTISPKSNVIQQTFKMDNNRPLVVIGCAPCQGFSAHRKKDSNKPEDKRNTLIGYFSDIAVNLNPDFIVMENVPEILTGKYKKHYEEAKKVFTQNGYHVVQRVYNAAGFGVPQA
;
A
#
# COMPACT_ATOMS: atom_id res chain seq x y z
N GLY A 1 2.37 -25.60 18.19
CA GLY A 1 2.79 -24.41 17.40
C GLY A 1 3.20 -24.75 15.95
N GLN A 2 3.39 -26.01 15.59
CA GLN A 2 3.75 -26.41 14.23
C GLN A 2 2.54 -26.72 13.33
N GLU A 3 1.38 -27.02 13.90
CA GLU A 3 0.19 -27.36 13.12
C GLU A 3 -0.50 -26.14 12.45
N SER A 4 -0.34 -24.95 13.00
CA SER A 4 -0.98 -23.74 12.43
C SER A 4 -0.31 -23.20 11.16
N LEU A 5 0.97 -23.52 10.92
CA LEU A 5 1.71 -23.08 9.74
C LEU A 5 1.45 -23.96 8.51
N ASN A 6 0.93 -25.18 8.70
CA ASN A 6 0.70 -26.12 7.61
C ASN A 6 -0.57 -25.84 6.79
N HIS A 7 -1.42 -24.92 7.20
CA HIS A 7 -2.65 -24.59 6.48
C HIS A 7 -2.54 -23.34 5.58
N TRP A 8 -1.47 -22.52 5.75
CA TRP A 8 -1.26 -21.40 4.86
C TRP A 8 -0.64 -21.89 3.55
N LYS A 9 -1.40 -21.80 2.49
CA LYS A 9 -0.91 -22.05 1.12
C LYS A 9 -0.80 -20.70 0.42
N PRO A 10 0.33 -20.41 -0.27
CA PRO A 10 0.41 -19.23 -1.12
C PRO A 10 -0.79 -19.18 -2.08
N GLN A 11 -1.25 -18.00 -2.42
CA GLN A 11 -2.25 -17.83 -3.49
C GLN A 11 -1.63 -18.20 -4.84
N THR A 12 -1.54 -19.51 -5.12
CA THR A 12 -0.95 -20.03 -6.36
C THR A 12 -1.89 -19.93 -7.57
N LYS A 13 -3.18 -19.59 -7.34
CA LYS A 13 -4.16 -19.41 -8.42
C LYS A 13 -4.90 -18.10 -8.21
N ARG A 14 -4.73 -17.17 -9.16
CA ARG A 14 -5.65 -16.03 -9.30
C ARG A 14 -7.03 -16.60 -9.57
N THR A 15 -7.93 -16.49 -8.58
CA THR A 15 -9.32 -16.91 -8.81
C THR A 15 -9.97 -15.84 -9.68
N ALA A 16 -10.43 -16.24 -10.88
CA ALA A 16 -11.16 -15.34 -11.78
C ALA A 16 -12.46 -14.82 -11.16
N GLU A 17 -12.90 -15.43 -10.06
CA GLU A 17 -14.16 -15.18 -9.38
C GLU A 17 -14.07 -14.11 -8.28
N ALA A 18 -12.86 -13.74 -7.81
CA ALA A 18 -12.71 -12.70 -6.79
C ALA A 18 -13.30 -11.37 -7.29
N ALA A 19 -14.08 -10.71 -6.42
CA ALA A 19 -14.79 -9.48 -6.78
C ALA A 19 -13.84 -8.30 -7.01
N PHE A 20 -12.76 -8.19 -6.23
CA PHE A 20 -11.84 -7.05 -6.23
C PHE A 20 -10.41 -7.46 -6.54
N ASP A 21 -9.75 -6.66 -7.37
CA ASP A 21 -8.29 -6.70 -7.53
C ASP A 21 -7.62 -5.84 -6.45
N VAL A 22 -6.47 -6.27 -5.95
CA VAL A 22 -5.73 -5.57 -4.88
C VAL A 22 -4.30 -5.31 -5.32
N ILE A 23 -3.83 -4.07 -5.19
CA ILE A 23 -2.42 -3.67 -5.35
C ILE A 23 -1.90 -3.16 -4.01
N ASP A 24 -0.74 -3.66 -3.59
CA ASP A 24 -0.11 -3.31 -2.32
C ASP A 24 1.14 -2.45 -2.54
N PHE A 25 1.13 -1.23 -2.02
CA PHE A 25 2.28 -0.33 -2.01
C PHE A 25 2.99 -0.39 -0.68
N PHE A 26 4.33 -0.30 -0.70
CA PHE A 26 5.18 -0.56 0.46
C PHE A 26 4.96 -1.97 1.01
N CYS A 27 4.79 -2.91 0.10
CA CYS A 27 4.24 -4.23 0.40
C CYS A 27 5.17 -5.09 1.27
N CYS A 28 6.46 -4.79 1.32
CA CYS A 28 7.45 -5.57 2.06
C CYS A 28 7.32 -7.07 1.76
N GLY A 29 7.22 -7.94 2.77
CA GLY A 29 6.94 -9.38 2.61
C GLY A 29 5.45 -9.74 2.51
N GLY A 30 4.54 -8.75 2.52
CA GLY A 30 3.12 -8.95 2.29
C GLY A 30 2.25 -9.07 3.54
N GLY A 31 2.66 -8.48 4.68
CA GLY A 31 1.88 -8.54 5.92
C GLY A 31 0.47 -7.97 5.77
N MET A 32 0.32 -6.82 5.13
CA MET A 32 -0.99 -6.21 4.89
C MET A 32 -1.80 -7.02 3.87
N SER A 33 -1.16 -7.45 2.79
CA SER A 33 -1.78 -8.30 1.77
C SER A 33 -2.32 -9.62 2.33
N LEU A 34 -1.75 -10.16 3.40
CA LEU A 34 -2.21 -11.41 4.00
C LEU A 34 -3.66 -11.33 4.46
N GLY A 35 -4.07 -10.19 5.04
CA GLY A 35 -5.45 -9.98 5.44
C GLY A 35 -6.43 -10.09 4.28
N PHE A 36 -6.09 -9.49 3.14
CA PHE A 36 -6.90 -9.57 1.92
C PHE A 36 -6.83 -10.97 1.28
N ALA A 37 -5.65 -11.56 1.23
CA ALA A 37 -5.44 -12.88 0.65
C ALA A 37 -6.15 -14.00 1.45
N SER A 38 -6.40 -13.81 2.74
CA SER A 38 -7.18 -14.75 3.56
C SER A 38 -8.66 -14.81 3.15
N LEU A 39 -9.14 -13.78 2.45
CA LEU A 39 -10.50 -13.66 1.90
C LEU A 39 -10.48 -13.76 0.37
N GLN A 40 -9.85 -14.81 -0.16
CA GLN A 40 -9.58 -14.99 -1.59
C GLN A 40 -10.84 -15.08 -2.47
N GLU A 41 -11.99 -15.34 -1.90
CA GLU A 41 -13.29 -15.29 -2.57
C GLU A 41 -13.69 -13.86 -2.95
N TYR A 42 -13.22 -12.86 -2.20
CA TYR A 42 -13.51 -11.45 -2.46
C TYR A 42 -12.34 -10.71 -3.07
N PHE A 43 -11.10 -11.06 -2.71
CA PHE A 43 -9.92 -10.29 -3.06
C PHE A 43 -8.88 -11.11 -3.80
N ARG A 44 -8.36 -10.55 -4.88
CA ARG A 44 -7.28 -11.10 -5.67
C ARG A 44 -6.08 -10.15 -5.62
N ILE A 45 -4.97 -10.58 -5.02
CA ILE A 45 -3.73 -9.80 -5.05
C ILE A 45 -3.17 -9.85 -6.47
N ILE A 46 -3.04 -8.72 -7.13
CA ILE A 46 -2.53 -8.64 -8.51
C ILE A 46 -1.12 -8.05 -8.59
N GLY A 47 -0.62 -7.41 -7.54
CA GLY A 47 0.73 -6.86 -7.54
C GLY A 47 1.15 -6.25 -6.22
N GLY A 48 2.49 -6.19 -6.03
CA GLY A 48 3.13 -5.50 -4.92
C GLY A 48 4.23 -4.56 -5.40
N VAL A 49 4.34 -3.39 -4.79
CA VAL A 49 5.37 -2.37 -5.07
C VAL A 49 6.18 -2.13 -3.81
N ASP A 50 7.50 -2.25 -3.90
CA ASP A 50 8.43 -1.93 -2.82
C ASP A 50 9.80 -1.55 -3.38
N ILE A 51 10.58 -0.79 -2.61
CA ILE A 51 11.96 -0.45 -2.95
C ILE A 51 12.93 -1.60 -2.62
N ASN A 52 12.55 -2.49 -1.70
CA ASN A 52 13.41 -3.56 -1.19
C ASN A 52 13.23 -4.85 -2.02
N SER A 53 14.19 -5.13 -2.89
CA SER A 53 14.16 -6.30 -3.76
C SER A 53 14.15 -7.64 -3.02
N THR A 54 14.75 -7.71 -1.82
CA THR A 54 14.76 -8.93 -1.01
C THR A 54 13.36 -9.22 -0.45
N SER A 55 12.69 -8.18 0.07
CA SER A 55 11.31 -8.30 0.54
C SER A 55 10.35 -8.69 -0.58
N LEU A 56 10.56 -8.15 -1.78
CA LEU A 56 9.74 -8.48 -2.95
C LEU A 56 9.86 -9.95 -3.37
N LYS A 57 11.04 -10.57 -3.24
CA LYS A 57 11.18 -12.01 -3.47
C LYS A 57 10.30 -12.83 -2.52
N THR A 58 10.24 -12.42 -1.25
CA THR A 58 9.34 -13.03 -0.26
C THR A 58 7.88 -12.81 -0.64
N TYR A 59 7.54 -11.60 -1.06
CA TYR A 59 6.19 -11.27 -1.51
C TYR A 59 5.75 -12.13 -2.70
N GLU A 60 6.60 -12.24 -3.72
CA GLU A 60 6.35 -13.05 -4.91
C GLU A 60 6.17 -14.51 -4.58
N LEU A 61 6.99 -15.06 -3.67
CA LEU A 61 6.86 -16.44 -3.17
C LEU A 61 5.53 -16.64 -2.42
N ASN A 62 5.12 -15.65 -1.63
CA ASN A 62 3.90 -15.73 -0.84
C ASN A 62 2.62 -15.66 -1.69
N TYR A 63 2.60 -14.84 -2.71
CA TYR A 63 1.36 -14.51 -3.45
C TYR A 63 1.36 -14.99 -4.91
N GLY A 64 2.51 -15.40 -5.45
CA GLY A 64 2.61 -15.86 -6.85
C GLY A 64 2.20 -14.78 -7.86
N THR A 65 2.34 -13.49 -7.50
CA THR A 65 1.91 -12.34 -8.30
C THR A 65 3.10 -11.48 -8.71
N PRO A 66 3.03 -10.74 -9.83
CA PRO A 66 4.08 -9.81 -10.23
C PRO A 66 4.41 -8.81 -9.13
N VAL A 67 5.68 -8.42 -9.06
CA VAL A 67 6.17 -7.38 -8.15
C VAL A 67 6.89 -6.30 -8.93
N MET A 68 6.85 -5.07 -8.42
CA MET A 68 7.57 -3.93 -8.98
C MET A 68 8.61 -3.46 -7.96
N ASN A 69 9.89 -3.60 -8.29
CA ASN A 69 10.96 -3.04 -7.49
C ASN A 69 11.18 -1.57 -7.89
N ALA A 70 10.60 -0.66 -7.15
CA ALA A 70 10.65 0.76 -7.48
C ALA A 70 10.64 1.65 -6.23
N ASP A 71 11.37 2.75 -6.30
CA ASP A 71 11.17 3.88 -5.41
C ASP A 71 9.93 4.64 -5.87
N ILE A 72 8.89 4.68 -5.03
CA ILE A 72 7.61 5.34 -5.35
C ILE A 72 7.79 6.81 -5.74
N THR A 73 8.83 7.47 -5.25
CA THR A 73 9.13 8.87 -5.56
C THR A 73 9.58 9.09 -7.01
N THR A 74 9.97 8.03 -7.71
CA THR A 74 10.38 8.06 -9.11
C THR A 74 9.24 7.72 -10.07
N ILE A 75 8.12 7.24 -9.55
CA ILE A 75 6.95 6.89 -10.35
C ILE A 75 6.14 8.16 -10.60
N SER A 76 5.97 8.54 -11.86
CA SER A 76 5.04 9.62 -12.21
C SER A 76 3.59 9.15 -11.96
N PRO A 77 2.79 9.89 -11.17
CA PRO A 77 1.38 9.52 -10.95
C PRO A 77 0.59 9.34 -12.25
N LYS A 78 0.92 10.14 -13.29
CA LYS A 78 0.25 10.10 -14.59
C LYS A 78 0.77 9.02 -15.54
N SER A 79 1.80 8.25 -15.14
CA SER A 79 2.27 7.12 -15.95
C SER A 79 1.33 5.93 -15.80
N ASN A 80 1.25 5.12 -16.85
CA ASN A 80 0.51 3.86 -16.81
C ASN A 80 1.40 2.64 -16.50
N VAL A 81 2.58 2.88 -15.94
CA VAL A 81 3.55 1.81 -15.66
C VAL A 81 3.00 0.75 -14.69
N ILE A 82 2.25 1.17 -13.68
CA ILE A 82 1.64 0.27 -12.69
C ILE A 82 0.58 -0.59 -13.36
N GLN A 83 -0.32 0.04 -14.14
CA GLN A 83 -1.38 -0.65 -14.87
C GLN A 83 -0.82 -1.69 -15.83
N GLN A 84 0.26 -1.35 -16.56
CA GLN A 84 0.93 -2.25 -17.50
C GLN A 84 1.65 -3.40 -16.78
N THR A 85 2.41 -3.09 -15.71
CA THR A 85 3.16 -4.10 -14.96
C THR A 85 2.25 -5.15 -14.37
N PHE A 86 1.13 -4.74 -13.78
CA PHE A 86 0.20 -5.66 -13.12
C PHE A 86 -0.94 -6.13 -14.03
N LYS A 87 -0.93 -5.73 -15.31
CA LYS A 87 -1.95 -6.09 -16.29
C LYS A 87 -3.36 -5.86 -15.76
N MET A 88 -3.58 -4.64 -15.26
CA MET A 88 -4.86 -4.26 -14.68
C MET A 88 -6.00 -4.37 -15.70
N ASP A 89 -7.11 -4.92 -15.26
CA ASP A 89 -8.36 -4.91 -16.01
C ASP A 89 -9.25 -3.77 -15.50
N ASN A 90 -9.45 -2.76 -16.31
CA ASN A 90 -10.25 -1.58 -15.97
C ASN A 90 -11.74 -1.89 -15.74
N ASN A 91 -12.21 -3.09 -16.11
CA ASN A 91 -13.59 -3.53 -15.86
C ASN A 91 -13.74 -4.21 -14.48
N ARG A 92 -12.65 -4.36 -13.72
CA ARG A 92 -12.67 -4.98 -12.41
C ARG A 92 -12.52 -3.94 -11.32
N PRO A 93 -13.33 -4.02 -10.25
CA PRO A 93 -13.15 -3.15 -9.09
C PRO A 93 -11.75 -3.30 -8.49
N LEU A 94 -11.15 -2.18 -8.10
CA LEU A 94 -9.78 -2.08 -7.59
C LEU A 94 -9.76 -1.60 -6.15
N VAL A 95 -8.95 -2.26 -5.34
CA VAL A 95 -8.52 -1.79 -4.02
C VAL A 95 -7.03 -1.48 -4.06
N VAL A 96 -6.65 -0.27 -3.71
CA VAL A 96 -5.25 0.10 -3.50
C VAL A 96 -4.98 0.13 -2.01
N ILE A 97 -3.99 -0.64 -1.57
CA ILE A 97 -3.57 -0.67 -0.17
C ILE A 97 -2.15 -0.18 -0.02
N GLY A 98 -1.78 0.35 1.15
CA GLY A 98 -0.42 0.80 1.40
C GLY A 98 -0.13 1.14 2.85
N CYS A 99 1.10 0.79 3.27
CA CYS A 99 1.64 1.09 4.59
C CYS A 99 2.88 1.99 4.43
N ALA A 100 2.64 3.27 4.16
CA ALA A 100 3.72 4.22 3.91
C ALA A 100 4.53 4.49 5.18
N PRO A 101 5.87 4.30 5.17
CA PRO A 101 6.67 4.55 6.37
C PRO A 101 6.70 6.04 6.73
N CYS A 102 6.46 6.34 8.00
CA CYS A 102 6.56 7.72 8.52
C CYS A 102 7.98 8.26 8.59
N GLN A 103 9.00 7.40 8.44
CA GLN A 103 10.40 7.72 8.71
C GLN A 103 11.24 8.05 7.46
N GLY A 104 10.65 8.12 6.26
CA GLY A 104 11.36 8.18 4.99
C GLY A 104 12.20 9.44 4.70
N PHE A 105 12.35 10.39 5.64
CA PHE A 105 12.91 11.69 5.31
C PHE A 105 14.25 12.05 5.94
N SER A 106 14.77 11.31 6.91
CA SER A 106 15.94 11.80 7.66
C SER A 106 17.29 11.46 7.03
N ALA A 107 17.41 10.47 6.14
CA ALA A 107 18.74 9.95 5.80
C ALA A 107 19.33 10.39 4.44
N HIS A 108 18.52 10.60 3.40
CA HIS A 108 19.09 10.74 2.04
C HIS A 108 18.98 12.10 1.34
N ARG A 109 18.32 13.11 1.92
CA ARG A 109 18.18 14.44 1.29
C ARG A 109 18.67 15.62 2.15
N LYS A 110 19.72 15.46 2.94
CA LYS A 110 20.37 16.59 3.63
C LYS A 110 21.18 17.53 2.72
N LYS A 111 21.14 17.42 1.41
CA LYS A 111 21.99 18.23 0.52
C LYS A 111 21.33 19.48 -0.10
N ASP A 112 20.03 19.72 0.08
CA ASP A 112 19.38 20.96 -0.44
C ASP A 112 18.47 21.58 0.62
N SER A 113 19.07 22.14 1.66
CA SER A 113 18.35 22.75 2.80
C SER A 113 17.68 24.08 2.50
N ASN A 114 17.73 24.58 1.27
CA ASN A 114 17.22 25.91 0.89
C ASN A 114 16.00 25.92 -0.05
N LYS A 115 15.41 24.76 -0.39
CA LYS A 115 14.13 24.75 -1.12
C LYS A 115 12.97 24.63 -0.14
N PRO A 116 11.87 25.41 -0.32
CA PRO A 116 10.65 25.22 0.47
C PRO A 116 10.27 23.74 0.41
N GLU A 117 9.97 23.14 1.57
CA GLU A 117 9.52 21.76 1.70
C GLU A 117 8.30 21.58 0.80
N ASP A 118 8.49 20.99 -0.39
CA ASP A 118 7.37 20.75 -1.31
C ASP A 118 6.43 19.78 -0.59
N LYS A 119 5.18 20.20 -0.42
CA LYS A 119 4.13 19.46 0.30
C LYS A 119 3.94 18.02 -0.20
N ARG A 120 4.43 17.71 -1.40
CA ARG A 120 4.41 16.39 -2.04
C ARG A 120 5.61 15.51 -1.69
N ASN A 121 6.58 15.99 -0.92
CA ASN A 121 7.84 15.28 -0.63
C ASN A 121 7.74 14.19 0.43
N THR A 122 6.54 13.79 0.84
CA THR A 122 6.36 12.66 1.76
C THR A 122 5.96 11.40 1.00
N LEU A 123 6.41 10.25 1.44
CA LEU A 123 6.00 8.97 0.83
C LEU A 123 4.48 8.79 0.83
N ILE A 124 3.80 9.34 1.85
CA ILE A 124 2.34 9.38 1.92
C ILE A 124 1.75 10.25 0.80
N GLY A 125 2.37 11.40 0.51
CA GLY A 125 1.96 12.27 -0.60
C GLY A 125 2.08 11.59 -1.95
N TYR A 126 3.25 10.97 -2.22
CA TYR A 126 3.45 10.21 -3.46
C TYR A 126 2.45 9.06 -3.59
N PHE A 127 2.23 8.31 -2.50
CA PHE A 127 1.22 7.26 -2.47
C PHE A 127 -0.17 7.81 -2.80
N SER A 128 -0.58 8.90 -2.17
CA SER A 128 -1.90 9.49 -2.38
C SER A 128 -2.11 9.91 -3.84
N ASP A 129 -1.11 10.57 -4.43
CA ASP A 129 -1.18 11.03 -5.83
C ASP A 129 -1.23 9.84 -6.80
N ILE A 130 -0.44 8.79 -6.57
CA ILE A 130 -0.46 7.58 -7.40
C ILE A 130 -1.78 6.83 -7.22
N ALA A 131 -2.22 6.64 -5.96
CA ALA A 131 -3.43 5.89 -5.67
C ALA A 131 -4.65 6.50 -6.35
N VAL A 132 -4.88 7.82 -6.26
CA VAL A 132 -6.03 8.46 -6.92
C VAL A 132 -5.96 8.38 -8.44
N ASN A 133 -4.76 8.40 -9.04
CA ASN A 133 -4.59 8.26 -10.49
C ASN A 133 -4.85 6.83 -11.01
N LEU A 134 -4.78 5.82 -10.15
CA LEU A 134 -5.21 4.46 -10.49
C LEU A 134 -6.73 4.31 -10.49
N ASN A 135 -7.46 5.33 -10.02
CA ASN A 135 -8.92 5.39 -9.93
C ASN A 135 -9.54 4.15 -9.26
N PRO A 136 -9.08 3.76 -8.06
CA PRO A 136 -9.62 2.60 -7.36
C PRO A 136 -11.00 2.88 -6.76
N ASP A 137 -11.77 1.82 -6.50
CA ASP A 137 -13.02 1.89 -5.76
C ASP A 137 -12.77 2.14 -4.27
N PHE A 138 -11.66 1.58 -3.74
CA PHE A 138 -11.26 1.74 -2.34
C PHE A 138 -9.76 1.98 -2.21
N ILE A 139 -9.41 2.85 -1.25
CA ILE A 139 -8.02 3.07 -0.82
C ILE A 139 -7.94 2.75 0.68
N VAL A 140 -7.03 1.85 1.05
CA VAL A 140 -6.78 1.50 2.46
C VAL A 140 -5.35 1.85 2.81
N MET A 141 -5.17 2.82 3.71
CA MET A 141 -3.86 3.24 4.19
C MET A 141 -3.73 2.88 5.67
N GLU A 142 -2.68 2.13 5.99
CA GLU A 142 -2.29 1.83 7.37
C GLU A 142 -1.14 2.75 7.78
N ASN A 143 -1.15 3.17 9.04
CA ASN A 143 -0.03 3.89 9.63
C ASN A 143 -0.09 3.87 11.16
N VAL A 144 0.99 4.28 11.81
CA VAL A 144 1.05 4.40 13.26
C VAL A 144 0.19 5.58 13.76
N PRO A 145 -0.38 5.52 14.99
CA PRO A 145 -1.25 6.59 15.52
C PRO A 145 -0.59 7.97 15.56
N GLU A 146 0.74 8.03 15.63
CA GLU A 146 1.52 9.27 15.65
C GLU A 146 1.32 10.13 14.38
N ILE A 147 0.85 9.53 13.28
CA ILE A 147 0.52 10.30 12.06
C ILE A 147 -0.62 11.31 12.30
N LEU A 148 -1.45 11.07 13.31
CA LEU A 148 -2.55 11.97 13.68
C LEU A 148 -2.12 13.13 14.57
N THR A 149 -0.87 13.13 15.02
CA THR A 149 -0.36 14.09 16.02
C THR A 149 1.00 14.67 15.61
N GLY A 150 1.39 15.74 16.29
CA GLY A 150 2.73 16.33 16.15
C GLY A 150 3.07 16.72 14.71
N LYS A 151 4.34 16.53 14.34
CA LYS A 151 4.90 16.97 13.05
C LYS A 151 4.38 16.20 11.84
N TYR A 152 3.81 15.02 12.05
CA TYR A 152 3.33 14.15 10.96
C TYR A 152 1.87 14.42 10.58
N LYS A 153 1.11 15.09 11.44
CA LYS A 153 -0.31 15.41 11.19
C LYS A 153 -0.53 16.14 9.88
N LYS A 154 0.37 17.06 9.51
CA LYS A 154 0.28 17.80 8.24
C LYS A 154 0.22 16.85 7.03
N HIS A 155 0.97 15.77 7.03
CA HIS A 155 1.04 14.81 5.92
C HIS A 155 -0.24 14.00 5.80
N TYR A 156 -0.83 13.62 6.95
CA TYR A 156 -2.14 12.99 6.97
C TYR A 156 -3.23 13.91 6.42
N GLU A 157 -3.26 15.16 6.85
CA GLU A 157 -4.26 16.14 6.38
C GLU A 157 -4.09 16.44 4.88
N GLU A 158 -2.87 16.48 4.38
CA GLU A 158 -2.59 16.64 2.95
C GLU A 158 -3.08 15.44 2.14
N ALA A 159 -2.79 14.21 2.58
CA ALA A 159 -3.29 13.00 1.95
C ALA A 159 -4.82 12.94 1.95
N LYS A 160 -5.44 13.23 3.11
CA LYS A 160 -6.89 13.31 3.25
C LYS A 160 -7.50 14.32 2.28
N LYS A 161 -6.84 15.47 2.10
CA LYS A 161 -7.28 16.49 1.13
C LYS A 161 -7.20 15.97 -0.30
N VAL A 162 -6.12 15.27 -0.69
CA VAL A 162 -5.99 14.64 -2.01
C VAL A 162 -7.14 13.67 -2.24
N PHE A 163 -7.42 12.78 -1.30
CA PHE A 163 -8.52 11.82 -1.43
C PHE A 163 -9.88 12.50 -1.54
N THR A 164 -10.20 13.45 -0.67
CA THR A 164 -11.50 14.12 -0.70
C THR A 164 -11.71 14.97 -1.95
N GLN A 165 -10.67 15.62 -2.47
CA GLN A 165 -10.75 16.39 -3.72
C GLN A 165 -10.95 15.48 -4.95
N ASN A 166 -10.59 14.21 -4.85
CA ASN A 166 -10.82 13.20 -5.88
C ASN A 166 -12.07 12.33 -5.64
N GLY A 167 -12.99 12.80 -4.77
CA GLY A 167 -14.30 12.19 -4.58
C GLY A 167 -14.38 11.06 -3.54
N TYR A 168 -13.29 10.77 -2.83
CA TYR A 168 -13.28 9.72 -1.80
C TYR A 168 -13.84 10.23 -0.47
N HIS A 169 -14.67 9.44 0.17
CA HIS A 169 -15.08 9.63 1.55
C HIS A 169 -14.02 9.02 2.49
N VAL A 170 -13.38 9.84 3.32
CA VAL A 170 -12.29 9.38 4.20
C VAL A 170 -12.82 9.05 5.59
N VAL A 171 -12.64 7.80 6.01
CA VAL A 171 -12.93 7.32 7.37
C VAL A 171 -11.61 6.92 8.02
N GLN A 172 -11.40 7.35 9.27
CA GLN A 172 -10.23 6.96 10.04
C GLN A 172 -10.65 6.26 11.34
N ARG A 173 -9.85 5.28 11.76
CA ARG A 173 -9.99 4.58 13.04
C ARG A 173 -8.62 4.25 13.59
N VAL A 174 -8.51 4.22 14.90
CA VAL A 174 -7.33 3.69 15.60
C VAL A 174 -7.71 2.34 16.17
N TYR A 175 -6.91 1.33 15.84
CA TYR A 175 -7.10 -0.04 16.30
C TYR A 175 -5.87 -0.50 17.08
N ASN A 176 -6.08 -1.31 18.12
CA ASN A 176 -5.00 -2.06 18.74
C ASN A 176 -5.00 -3.48 18.17
N ALA A 177 -3.88 -3.88 17.54
CA ALA A 177 -3.76 -5.19 16.90
C ALA A 177 -3.98 -6.36 17.89
N ALA A 178 -3.62 -6.18 19.16
CA ALA A 178 -3.87 -7.17 20.19
C ALA A 178 -5.37 -7.50 20.38
N GLY A 179 -6.26 -6.51 20.15
CA GLY A 179 -7.71 -6.71 20.16
C GLY A 179 -8.24 -7.65 19.07
N PHE A 180 -7.41 -7.92 18.05
CA PHE A 180 -7.72 -8.83 16.94
C PHE A 180 -6.90 -10.14 17.01
N GLY A 181 -6.30 -10.45 18.15
CA GLY A 181 -5.53 -11.67 18.35
C GLY A 181 -4.10 -11.64 17.81
N VAL A 182 -3.61 -10.47 17.36
CA VAL A 182 -2.22 -10.26 16.94
C VAL A 182 -1.40 -9.83 18.16
N PRO A 183 -0.31 -10.52 18.54
CA PRO A 183 0.49 -10.20 19.72
C PRO A 183 1.39 -8.96 19.47
N GLN A 184 0.77 -7.84 19.18
CA GLN A 184 1.41 -6.56 18.93
C GLN A 184 0.59 -5.46 19.63
N ALA A 185 1.26 -4.65 20.46
CA ALA A 185 0.70 -3.51 21.18
C ALA A 185 1.44 -2.22 20.83
#